data_43156b81e57ff0e8f8b7461bda482fb5
#
_entry.id   43156b81e57ff0e8f8b7461bda482fb5
#
_cell.length_a   1.000
_cell.length_b   1.000
_cell.length_c   1.000
_cell.angle_alpha   90.00
_cell.angle_beta   90.00
_cell.angle_gamma   90.00
#
_symmetry.space_group_name_H-M   'P 1'
#
loop_
_entity.id
_entity.type
_entity.pdbx_description
1 polymer ?
#
loop_
_entity_poly.entity_id
_entity_poly.type
_entity_poly.pdbx_seq_one_letter_code
_entity_poly.pdbx_strand_id
1 'polypeptide(L)'
;IEKVILANRKYLNEIALFYNKKGSVTTVYKVARKNAFIEIGNLMASFQRMSQEPKSKQKKIAQVYKLTVLNHTLLSSIASMGTYIQSHKTTAASDAFNRVMATVLQNLDDALLVLNPSYSSETNPISTSEKAKGFTELMAIRLKEITEKNPSDAANKVQMQEAQLIIEQLVWLINLSENILKNTKILVEKE
;
A
#
# COMPACT_ATOMS: atom_id res chain seq x y z
N ILE A 1 9.08 -11.60 -6.77
CA ILE A 1 8.18 -11.13 -5.71
C ILE A 1 8.87 -10.07 -4.86
N GLU A 2 10.06 -10.34 -4.31
CA GLU A 2 10.81 -9.38 -3.48
C GLU A 2 10.96 -8.00 -4.15
N LYS A 3 11.44 -7.95 -5.40
CA LYS A 3 11.64 -6.70 -6.14
C LYS A 3 10.35 -5.87 -6.27
N VAL A 4 9.21 -6.50 -6.50
CA VAL A 4 7.94 -5.79 -6.65
C VAL A 4 7.43 -5.26 -5.33
N ILE A 5 7.58 -6.00 -4.22
CA ILE A 5 7.20 -5.52 -2.89
C ILE A 5 8.08 -4.32 -2.52
N LEU A 6 9.39 -4.40 -2.75
CA LEU A 6 10.33 -3.30 -2.49
C LEU A 6 9.99 -2.05 -3.33
N ALA A 7 9.66 -2.23 -4.61
CA ALA A 7 9.32 -1.12 -5.50
C ALA A 7 7.98 -0.46 -5.10
N ASN A 8 6.96 -1.24 -4.76
CA ASN A 8 5.68 -0.74 -4.24
C ASN A 8 5.86 0.02 -2.92
N ARG A 9 6.66 -0.54 -2.00
CA ARG A 9 7.00 0.10 -0.73
C ARG A 9 7.67 1.46 -0.93
N LYS A 10 8.67 1.54 -1.82
CA LYS A 10 9.36 2.80 -2.13
C LYS A 10 8.41 3.82 -2.73
N TYR A 11 7.56 3.41 -3.66
CA TYR A 11 6.59 4.32 -4.28
C TYR A 11 5.56 4.82 -3.26
N LEU A 12 5.05 3.96 -2.39
CA LEU A 12 4.13 4.33 -1.31
C LEU A 12 4.77 5.35 -0.34
N ASN A 13 6.03 5.14 0.03
CA ASN A 13 6.78 6.07 0.89
C ASN A 13 6.88 7.47 0.24
N GLU A 14 7.16 7.54 -1.05
CA GLU A 14 7.22 8.82 -1.77
C GLU A 14 5.86 9.53 -1.81
N ILE A 15 4.75 8.79 -1.89
CA ILE A 15 3.41 9.37 -1.80
C ILE A 15 3.15 9.92 -0.40
N ALA A 16 3.52 9.20 0.65
CA ALA A 16 3.39 9.67 2.03
C ALA A 16 4.19 10.96 2.26
N LEU A 17 5.43 11.01 1.77
CA LEU A 17 6.27 12.21 1.84
C LEU A 17 5.69 13.38 1.06
N PHE A 18 5.19 13.13 -0.15
CA PHE A 18 4.55 14.14 -0.99
C PHE A 18 3.31 14.73 -0.31
N TYR A 19 2.45 13.90 0.27
CA TYR A 19 1.24 14.33 0.96
C TYR A 19 1.56 15.19 2.20
N ASN A 20 2.57 14.81 2.95
CA ASN A 20 3.00 15.56 4.15
C ASN A 20 3.67 16.91 3.79
N LYS A 21 4.48 16.96 2.73
CA LYS A 21 5.29 18.15 2.38
C LYS A 21 4.56 19.15 1.48
N LYS A 22 3.46 18.78 0.86
CA LYS A 22 2.68 19.61 -0.09
C LYS A 22 3.54 20.36 -1.12
N GLY A 23 4.56 19.69 -1.63
CA GLY A 23 5.51 20.27 -2.59
C GLY A 23 5.21 19.88 -4.04
N SER A 24 6.14 20.20 -4.93
CA SER A 24 6.13 19.69 -6.30
C SER A 24 6.55 18.21 -6.35
N VAL A 25 6.06 17.50 -7.35
CA VAL A 25 6.44 16.10 -7.59
C VAL A 25 7.94 15.99 -7.83
N THR A 26 8.65 15.30 -6.95
CA THR A 26 10.11 15.14 -7.00
C THR A 26 10.53 14.15 -8.10
N THR A 27 11.80 14.23 -8.52
CA THR A 27 12.40 13.23 -9.42
C THR A 27 12.38 11.84 -8.75
N VAL A 28 12.61 11.77 -7.45
CA VAL A 28 12.60 10.51 -6.66
C VAL A 28 11.23 9.84 -6.75
N TYR A 29 10.14 10.61 -6.56
CA TYR A 29 8.77 10.12 -6.75
C TYR A 29 8.55 9.54 -8.16
N LYS A 30 8.98 10.27 -9.22
CA LYS A 30 8.82 9.81 -10.61
C LYS A 30 9.57 8.50 -10.87
N VAL A 31 10.79 8.38 -10.33
CA VAL A 31 11.62 7.18 -10.45
C VAL A 31 11.00 6.02 -9.66
N ALA A 32 10.55 6.24 -8.43
CA ALA A 32 9.90 5.21 -7.62
C ALA A 32 8.64 4.69 -8.30
N ARG A 33 7.79 5.57 -8.82
CA ARG A 33 6.60 5.20 -9.62
C ARG A 33 6.98 4.36 -10.83
N LYS A 34 7.93 4.84 -11.65
CA LYS A 34 8.39 4.10 -12.85
C LYS A 34 8.88 2.70 -12.49
N ASN A 35 9.70 2.58 -11.44
CA ASN A 35 10.25 1.30 -11.01
C ASN A 35 9.15 0.34 -10.54
N ALA A 36 8.14 0.81 -9.82
CA ALA A 36 7.03 -0.02 -9.38
C ALA A 36 6.26 -0.62 -10.58
N PHE A 37 5.99 0.18 -11.63
CA PHE A 37 5.35 -0.31 -12.85
C PHE A 37 6.24 -1.29 -13.66
N ILE A 38 7.55 -1.08 -13.68
CA ILE A 38 8.49 -2.01 -14.33
C ILE A 38 8.50 -3.35 -13.56
N GLU A 39 8.62 -3.33 -12.24
CA GLU A 39 8.75 -4.55 -11.46
C GLU A 39 7.46 -5.38 -11.44
N ILE A 40 6.29 -4.77 -11.48
CA ILE A 40 5.04 -5.53 -11.63
C ILE A 40 4.96 -6.19 -13.02
N GLY A 41 5.38 -5.50 -14.08
CA GLY A 41 5.47 -6.06 -15.42
C GLY A 41 6.42 -7.28 -15.47
N ASN A 42 7.59 -7.16 -14.84
CA ASN A 42 8.57 -8.24 -14.70
C ASN A 42 8.00 -9.44 -13.93
N LEU A 43 7.26 -9.20 -12.85
CA LEU A 43 6.61 -10.26 -12.07
C LEU A 43 5.53 -10.97 -12.89
N MET A 44 4.67 -10.22 -13.59
CA MET A 44 3.61 -10.79 -14.45
C MET A 44 4.20 -11.64 -15.58
N ALA A 45 5.25 -11.15 -16.26
CA ALA A 45 5.95 -11.91 -17.29
C ALA A 45 6.62 -13.18 -16.74
N SER A 46 7.19 -13.11 -15.54
CA SER A 46 7.79 -14.27 -14.87
C SER A 46 6.73 -15.29 -14.45
N PHE A 47 5.59 -14.86 -13.94
CA PHE A 47 4.46 -15.72 -13.64
C PHE A 47 3.91 -16.40 -14.90
N GLN A 48 3.79 -15.66 -16.00
CA GLN A 48 3.32 -16.20 -17.27
C GLN A 48 4.26 -17.30 -17.78
N ARG A 49 5.58 -17.12 -17.71
CA ARG A 49 6.56 -18.19 -18.06
C ARG A 49 6.40 -19.40 -17.15
N MET A 50 6.28 -19.19 -15.83
CA MET A 50 6.08 -20.27 -14.87
C MET A 50 4.78 -21.06 -15.15
N SER A 51 3.71 -20.41 -15.58
CA SER A 51 2.44 -21.07 -15.90
C SER A 51 2.49 -21.93 -17.16
N GLN A 52 3.48 -21.71 -18.04
CA GLN A 52 3.71 -22.50 -19.26
C GLN A 52 4.60 -23.72 -19.00
N GLU A 53 5.22 -23.85 -17.83
CA GLU A 53 6.01 -25.02 -17.48
C GLU A 53 5.12 -26.25 -17.23
N PRO A 54 5.67 -27.47 -17.39
CA PRO A 54 4.95 -28.70 -17.04
C PRO A 54 4.46 -28.67 -15.59
N LYS A 55 3.28 -29.19 -15.31
CA LYS A 55 2.66 -29.19 -13.97
C LYS A 55 3.57 -29.71 -12.85
N SER A 56 4.42 -30.69 -13.16
CA SER A 56 5.41 -31.23 -12.21
C SER A 56 6.46 -30.22 -11.75
N LYS A 57 6.66 -29.13 -12.49
CA LYS A 57 7.61 -28.04 -12.17
C LYS A 57 6.92 -26.80 -11.58
N GLN A 58 5.60 -26.72 -11.65
CA GLN A 58 4.82 -25.57 -11.19
C GLN A 58 4.64 -25.58 -9.64
N LYS A 59 5.76 -25.59 -8.90
CA LYS A 59 5.68 -25.53 -7.44
C LYS A 59 5.11 -24.21 -6.96
N LYS A 60 4.15 -24.27 -6.01
CA LYS A 60 3.53 -23.09 -5.37
C LYS A 60 2.96 -22.06 -6.33
N ILE A 61 2.55 -22.47 -7.54
CA ILE A 61 2.03 -21.55 -8.57
C ILE A 61 0.83 -20.75 -8.09
N ALA A 62 -0.06 -21.35 -7.28
CA ALA A 62 -1.23 -20.68 -6.73
C ALA A 62 -0.84 -19.53 -5.78
N GLN A 63 0.19 -19.71 -4.94
CA GLN A 63 0.71 -18.70 -4.04
C GLN A 63 1.40 -17.56 -4.81
N VAL A 64 2.18 -17.90 -5.84
CA VAL A 64 2.82 -16.91 -6.72
C VAL A 64 1.77 -16.10 -7.47
N TYR A 65 0.72 -16.75 -8.01
CA TYR A 65 -0.41 -16.07 -8.64
C TYR A 65 -1.08 -15.07 -7.68
N LYS A 66 -1.41 -15.53 -6.48
CA LYS A 66 -2.06 -14.70 -5.47
C LYS A 66 -1.22 -13.48 -5.10
N LEU A 67 0.08 -13.65 -4.89
CA LEU A 67 1.01 -12.56 -4.62
C LEU A 67 1.16 -11.62 -5.82
N THR A 68 1.10 -12.13 -7.05
CA THR A 68 1.13 -11.30 -8.27
C THR A 68 -0.10 -10.40 -8.32
N VAL A 69 -1.30 -10.96 -8.10
CA VAL A 69 -2.55 -10.19 -8.08
C VAL A 69 -2.55 -9.16 -6.95
N LEU A 70 -2.16 -9.55 -5.73
CA LEU A 70 -2.11 -8.65 -4.58
C LEU A 70 -1.16 -7.46 -4.81
N ASN A 71 0.03 -7.71 -5.35
CA ASN A 71 1.00 -6.65 -5.63
C ASN A 71 0.54 -5.73 -6.77
N HIS A 72 -0.12 -6.28 -7.81
CA HIS A 72 -0.72 -5.46 -8.87
C HIS A 72 -1.83 -4.57 -8.33
N THR A 73 -2.72 -5.12 -7.50
CA THR A 73 -3.82 -4.37 -6.86
C THR A 73 -3.26 -3.29 -5.92
N LEU A 74 -2.23 -3.63 -5.13
CA LEU A 74 -1.55 -2.66 -4.28
C LEU A 74 -0.99 -1.49 -5.09
N LEU A 75 -0.26 -1.77 -6.19
CA LEU A 75 0.28 -0.73 -7.06
C LEU A 75 -0.82 0.15 -7.65
N SER A 76 -1.92 -0.44 -8.11
CA SER A 76 -3.06 0.29 -8.67
C SER A 76 -3.68 1.24 -7.63
N SER A 77 -3.85 0.77 -6.40
CA SER A 77 -4.38 1.59 -5.29
C SER A 77 -3.42 2.72 -4.91
N ILE A 78 -2.12 2.45 -4.84
CA ILE A 78 -1.07 3.45 -4.59
C ILE A 78 -1.09 4.52 -5.69
N ALA A 79 -1.16 4.11 -6.96
CA ALA A 79 -1.17 5.02 -8.10
C ALA A 79 -2.44 5.90 -8.13
N SER A 80 -3.60 5.33 -7.84
CA SER A 80 -4.88 6.06 -7.74
C SER A 80 -4.82 7.11 -6.64
N MET A 81 -4.37 6.73 -5.44
CA MET A 81 -4.20 7.66 -4.33
C MET A 81 -3.20 8.77 -4.66
N GLY A 82 -2.07 8.44 -5.27
CA GLY A 82 -1.06 9.41 -5.69
C GLY A 82 -1.59 10.41 -6.72
N THR A 83 -2.38 9.95 -7.69
CA THR A 83 -3.02 10.81 -8.69
C THR A 83 -4.05 11.73 -8.03
N TYR A 84 -4.86 11.19 -7.13
CA TYR A 84 -5.86 11.95 -6.39
C TYR A 84 -5.23 13.07 -5.57
N ILE A 85 -4.20 12.77 -4.77
CA ILE A 85 -3.47 13.76 -3.95
C ILE A 85 -2.83 14.86 -4.81
N GLN A 86 -2.37 14.54 -6.02
CA GLN A 86 -1.76 15.52 -6.93
C GLN A 86 -2.80 16.43 -7.60
N SER A 87 -3.98 15.93 -7.90
CA SER A 87 -5.02 16.65 -8.64
C SER A 87 -5.93 17.50 -7.77
N HIS A 88 -5.95 17.24 -6.45
CA HIS A 88 -6.84 17.92 -5.50
C HIS A 88 -6.06 18.70 -4.44
N LYS A 89 -6.63 19.83 -4.02
CA LYS A 89 -6.11 20.60 -2.87
C LYS A 89 -6.49 19.90 -1.57
N THR A 90 -5.79 18.83 -1.24
CA THR A 90 -6.05 18.07 -0.02
C THR A 90 -5.63 18.86 1.23
N THR A 91 -6.26 18.57 2.36
CA THR A 91 -5.84 19.05 3.69
C THR A 91 -4.48 18.47 4.09
N ALA A 92 -3.87 18.99 5.14
CA ALA A 92 -2.63 18.38 5.67
C ALA A 92 -2.88 16.95 6.12
N ALA A 93 -1.86 16.10 5.97
CA ALA A 93 -1.92 14.73 6.44
C ALA A 93 -2.22 14.69 7.95
N SER A 94 -3.22 13.92 8.33
CA SER A 94 -3.56 13.72 9.74
C SER A 94 -2.58 12.72 10.39
N ASP A 95 -2.50 12.75 11.72
CA ASP A 95 -1.72 11.74 12.46
C ASP A 95 -2.24 10.32 12.21
N ALA A 96 -3.56 10.16 12.05
CA ALA A 96 -4.16 8.88 11.68
C ALA A 96 -3.68 8.40 10.30
N PHE A 97 -3.61 9.29 9.31
CA PHE A 97 -3.03 8.97 8.00
C PHE A 97 -1.58 8.48 8.15
N ASN A 98 -0.75 9.22 8.87
CA ASN A 98 0.67 8.88 9.03
C ASN A 98 0.86 7.54 9.74
N ARG A 99 0.07 7.25 10.79
CA ARG A 99 0.11 5.95 11.48
C ARG A 99 -0.31 4.80 10.57
N VAL A 100 -1.34 4.99 9.76
CA VAL A 100 -1.78 3.95 8.81
C VAL A 100 -0.73 3.72 7.73
N MET A 101 -0.18 4.78 7.15
CA MET A 101 0.89 4.66 6.15
C MET A 101 2.12 3.94 6.72
N ALA A 102 2.51 4.27 7.94
CA ALA A 102 3.59 3.59 8.63
C ALA A 102 3.28 2.10 8.89
N THR A 103 2.02 1.75 9.22
CA THR A 103 1.58 0.35 9.35
C THR A 103 1.68 -0.41 8.03
N VAL A 104 1.24 0.18 6.92
CA VAL A 104 1.32 -0.45 5.59
C VAL A 104 2.79 -0.67 5.18
N LEU A 105 3.64 0.35 5.38
CA LEU A 105 5.08 0.25 5.09
C LEU A 105 5.74 -0.85 5.94
N GLN A 106 5.41 -0.95 7.23
CA GLN A 106 5.93 -2.00 8.12
C GLN A 106 5.49 -3.40 7.66
N ASN A 107 4.24 -3.60 7.27
CA ASN A 107 3.78 -4.90 6.76
C ASN A 107 4.55 -5.31 5.49
N LEU A 108 4.88 -4.36 4.62
CA LEU A 108 5.70 -4.62 3.43
C LEU A 108 7.16 -4.91 3.79
N ASP A 109 7.74 -4.21 4.77
CA ASP A 109 9.08 -4.48 5.30
C ASP A 109 9.14 -5.87 5.95
N ASP A 110 8.13 -6.25 6.74
CA ASP A 110 8.01 -7.58 7.34
C ASP A 110 7.93 -8.68 6.24
N ALA A 111 7.20 -8.41 5.15
CA ALA A 111 7.14 -9.34 4.01
C ALA A 111 8.49 -9.46 3.29
N LEU A 112 9.25 -8.37 3.15
CA LEU A 112 10.60 -8.38 2.60
C LEU A 112 11.57 -9.16 3.48
N LEU A 113 11.51 -8.99 4.80
CA LEU A 113 12.32 -9.77 5.76
C LEU A 113 12.05 -11.27 5.69
N VAL A 114 10.79 -11.67 5.48
CA VAL A 114 10.41 -13.08 5.27
C VAL A 114 11.05 -13.65 4.02
N LEU A 115 11.13 -12.87 2.93
CA LEU A 115 11.72 -13.30 1.65
C LEU A 115 13.26 -13.25 1.66
N ASN A 116 13.81 -12.27 2.36
CA ASN A 116 15.25 -12.01 2.42
C ASN A 116 15.63 -11.61 3.85
N PRO A 117 16.13 -12.55 4.66
CA PRO A 117 16.53 -12.27 6.06
C PRO A 117 17.65 -11.22 6.19
N SER A 118 18.38 -10.93 5.11
CA SER A 118 19.40 -9.88 5.09
C SER A 118 18.85 -8.49 4.75
N TYR A 119 17.55 -8.38 4.50
CA TYR A 119 16.90 -7.09 4.26
C TYR A 119 16.93 -6.22 5.52
N SER A 120 17.36 -4.98 5.38
CA SER A 120 17.34 -3.98 6.46
C SER A 120 16.25 -2.97 6.17
N SER A 121 15.28 -2.88 7.09
CA SER A 121 14.23 -1.88 7.01
C SER A 121 14.79 -0.48 7.29
N GLU A 122 14.38 0.49 6.49
CA GLU A 122 14.69 1.91 6.69
C GLU A 122 13.69 2.59 7.65
N THR A 123 12.63 1.86 8.05
CA THR A 123 11.57 2.39 8.94
C THR A 123 11.76 1.89 10.36
N ASN A 124 11.48 2.75 11.33
CA ASN A 124 11.43 2.33 12.73
C ASN A 124 10.25 1.38 12.96
N PRO A 125 10.46 0.27 13.69
CA PRO A 125 9.39 -0.66 13.99
C PRO A 125 8.24 0.02 14.75
N ILE A 126 7.01 -0.21 14.30
CA ILE A 126 5.80 0.29 14.96
C ILE A 126 5.27 -0.81 15.87
N SER A 127 4.90 -0.44 17.09
CA SER A 127 4.31 -1.39 18.04
C SER A 127 2.93 -1.86 17.56
N THR A 128 2.55 -3.08 17.94
CA THR A 128 1.21 -3.62 17.63
C THR A 128 0.10 -2.72 18.19
N SER A 129 0.33 -2.07 19.34
CA SER A 129 -0.62 -1.13 19.94
C SER A 129 -0.80 0.12 19.06
N GLU A 130 0.26 0.65 18.46
CA GLU A 130 0.17 1.82 17.56
C GLU A 130 -0.51 1.47 16.24
N LYS A 131 -0.28 0.26 15.70
CA LYS A 131 -1.01 -0.25 14.51
C LYS A 131 -2.52 -0.29 14.78
N ALA A 132 -2.92 -0.86 15.92
CA ALA A 132 -4.32 -0.95 16.31
C ALA A 132 -4.96 0.45 16.54
N LYS A 133 -4.25 1.37 17.17
CA LYS A 133 -4.72 2.76 17.38
C LYS A 133 -4.95 3.47 16.07
N GLY A 134 -4.02 3.41 15.12
CA GLY A 134 -4.16 4.05 13.82
C GLY A 134 -5.39 3.58 13.06
N PHE A 135 -5.67 2.28 13.06
CA PHE A 135 -6.87 1.71 12.45
C PHE A 135 -8.16 2.16 13.17
N THR A 136 -8.18 2.09 14.51
CA THR A 136 -9.35 2.50 15.32
C THR A 136 -9.69 3.98 15.13
N GLU A 137 -8.68 4.85 15.11
CA GLU A 137 -8.88 6.27 14.87
C GLU A 137 -9.39 6.55 13.46
N LEU A 138 -8.86 5.84 12.45
CA LEU A 138 -9.34 5.96 11.07
C LEU A 138 -10.82 5.56 10.97
N MET A 139 -11.21 4.47 11.65
CA MET A 139 -12.61 4.01 11.69
C MET A 139 -13.51 4.98 12.47
N ALA A 140 -13.03 5.59 13.54
CA ALA A 140 -13.77 6.60 14.29
C ALA A 140 -14.02 7.86 13.44
N ILE A 141 -13.03 8.32 12.67
CA ILE A 141 -13.19 9.43 11.72
C ILE A 141 -14.25 9.08 10.67
N ARG A 142 -14.17 7.87 10.08
CA ARG A 142 -15.15 7.39 9.09
C ARG A 142 -16.58 7.35 9.66
N LEU A 143 -16.75 6.82 10.87
CA LEU A 143 -18.05 6.78 11.55
C LEU A 143 -18.61 8.18 11.79
N LYS A 144 -17.77 9.13 12.22
CA LYS A 144 -18.17 10.52 12.47
C LYS A 144 -18.62 11.20 11.17
N GLU A 145 -17.91 11.01 10.07
CA GLU A 145 -18.28 11.53 8.76
C GLU A 145 -19.61 10.94 8.22
N ILE A 146 -19.88 9.66 8.51
CA ILE A 146 -21.16 9.01 8.13
C ILE A 146 -22.33 9.54 8.97
N THR A 147 -22.09 9.89 10.25
CA THR A 147 -23.15 10.37 11.16
C THR A 147 -23.45 11.86 11.02
N GLU A 148 -22.47 12.67 10.60
CA GLU A 148 -22.64 14.12 10.36
C GLU A 148 -23.24 14.43 8.98
N LYS A 149 -24.27 13.69 8.56
CA LYS A 149 -24.85 13.66 7.19
C LYS A 149 -25.55 14.93 6.71
N ASN A 150 -25.42 16.09 7.37
CA ASN A 150 -25.98 17.35 6.88
C ASN A 150 -24.99 18.52 6.98
N PRO A 151 -23.98 18.62 6.10
CA PRO A 151 -23.29 19.90 5.94
C PRO A 151 -24.19 20.84 5.14
N SER A 152 -24.59 21.94 5.75
CA SER A 152 -25.37 22.99 5.11
C SER A 152 -24.60 23.77 4.03
N ASP A 153 -23.32 23.49 3.85
CA ASP A 153 -22.42 24.22 2.95
C ASP A 153 -21.80 23.28 1.90
N ALA A 154 -21.94 23.62 0.61
CA ALA A 154 -21.45 22.81 -0.52
C ALA A 154 -19.93 22.56 -0.47
N ALA A 155 -19.15 23.53 0.03
CA ALA A 155 -17.69 23.40 0.17
C ALA A 155 -17.30 22.35 1.22
N ASN A 156 -18.00 22.31 2.35
CA ASN A 156 -17.79 21.31 3.40
C ASN A 156 -18.14 19.89 2.91
N LYS A 157 -19.17 19.78 2.06
CA LYS A 157 -19.58 18.49 1.47
C LYS A 157 -18.50 17.91 0.56
N VAL A 158 -17.84 18.73 -0.26
CA VAL A 158 -16.75 18.29 -1.14
C VAL A 158 -15.55 17.83 -0.31
N GLN A 159 -15.14 18.59 0.71
CA GLN A 159 -14.05 18.21 1.60
C GLN A 159 -14.32 16.91 2.35
N MET A 160 -15.55 16.67 2.80
CA MET A 160 -15.94 15.41 3.43
C MET A 160 -15.86 14.24 2.47
N GLN A 161 -16.32 14.39 1.23
CA GLN A 161 -16.22 13.35 0.22
C GLN A 161 -14.75 13.02 -0.13
N GLU A 162 -13.89 14.03 -0.17
CA GLU A 162 -12.45 13.86 -0.40
C GLU A 162 -11.78 13.11 0.75
N ALA A 163 -12.07 13.44 1.98
CA ALA A 163 -11.57 12.75 3.16
C ALA A 163 -12.03 11.28 3.19
N GLN A 164 -13.29 11.02 2.88
CA GLN A 164 -13.86 9.67 2.82
C GLN A 164 -13.14 8.79 1.80
N LEU A 165 -12.88 9.30 0.60
CA LEU A 165 -12.14 8.57 -0.44
C LEU A 165 -10.73 8.17 0.02
N ILE A 166 -10.00 9.09 0.66
CA ILE A 166 -8.66 8.79 1.20
C ILE A 166 -8.74 7.72 2.29
N ILE A 167 -9.71 7.83 3.20
CA ILE A 167 -9.90 6.86 4.28
C ILE A 167 -10.18 5.46 3.72
N GLU A 168 -11.05 5.33 2.74
CA GLU A 168 -11.36 4.05 2.11
C GLU A 168 -10.13 3.44 1.42
N GLN A 169 -9.33 4.26 0.73
CA GLN A 169 -8.07 3.80 0.15
C GLN A 169 -7.06 3.34 1.22
N LEU A 170 -6.97 4.02 2.35
CA LEU A 170 -6.09 3.65 3.45
C LEU A 170 -6.50 2.30 4.07
N VAL A 171 -7.79 2.09 4.34
CA VAL A 171 -8.31 0.80 4.83
C VAL A 171 -7.99 -0.33 3.84
N TRP A 172 -8.15 -0.05 2.55
CA TRP A 172 -7.84 -1.02 1.51
C TRP A 172 -6.34 -1.36 1.45
N LEU A 173 -5.46 -0.36 1.58
CA LEU A 173 -4.01 -0.56 1.61
C LEU A 173 -3.56 -1.39 2.82
N ILE A 174 -4.16 -1.19 4.01
CA ILE A 174 -3.89 -2.03 5.18
C ILE A 174 -4.21 -3.49 4.84
N ASN A 175 -5.43 -3.77 4.38
CA ASN A 175 -5.86 -5.13 4.05
C ASN A 175 -4.97 -5.79 2.99
N LEU A 176 -4.57 -5.05 1.96
CA LEU A 176 -3.67 -5.56 0.92
C LEU A 176 -2.29 -5.89 1.49
N SER A 177 -1.70 -5.02 2.28
CA SER A 177 -0.37 -5.23 2.87
C SER A 177 -0.35 -6.42 3.84
N GLU A 178 -1.38 -6.59 4.67
CA GLU A 178 -1.55 -7.75 5.55
C GLU A 178 -1.68 -9.05 4.77
N ASN A 179 -2.47 -9.04 3.69
CA ASN A 179 -2.61 -10.19 2.81
C ASN A 179 -1.31 -10.52 2.07
N ILE A 180 -0.52 -9.52 1.64
CA ILE A 180 0.81 -9.73 1.06
C ILE A 180 1.72 -10.40 2.09
N LEU A 181 1.82 -9.87 3.31
CA LEU A 181 2.63 -10.45 4.37
C LEU A 181 2.22 -11.90 4.68
N LYS A 182 0.92 -12.16 4.86
CA LYS A 182 0.38 -13.51 5.12
C LYS A 182 0.74 -14.48 4.01
N ASN A 183 0.51 -14.11 2.73
CA ASN A 183 0.79 -15.01 1.61
C ASN A 183 2.28 -15.17 1.32
N THR A 184 3.10 -14.19 1.69
CA THR A 184 4.57 -14.31 1.66
C THR A 184 5.06 -15.35 2.68
N LYS A 185 4.52 -15.35 3.91
CA LYS A 185 4.83 -16.39 4.90
C LYS A 185 4.47 -17.78 4.38
N ILE A 186 3.26 -17.95 3.85
CA ILE A 186 2.81 -19.23 3.24
C ILE A 186 3.73 -19.66 2.09
N LEU A 187 4.22 -18.71 1.28
CA LEU A 187 5.13 -19.03 0.17
C LEU A 187 6.46 -19.63 0.66
N VAL A 188 6.99 -19.13 1.78
CA VAL A 188 8.31 -19.54 2.31
C VAL A 188 8.20 -20.76 3.22
N GLU A 189 7.04 -21.04 3.81
CA GLU A 189 6.82 -22.25 4.59
C GLU A 189 7.19 -23.51 3.77
N LYS A 190 8.03 -24.37 4.35
CA LYS A 190 8.40 -25.66 3.74
C LYS A 190 7.16 -26.57 3.78
N GLU A 191 6.90 -27.25 2.65
CA GLU A 191 6.00 -28.39 2.60
C GLU A 191 6.53 -29.54 3.46
#